data_abbf3fc335856eceb13e502bf6f09dbb
#
_entry.id   abbf3fc335856eceb13e502bf6f09dbb
#
_cell.length_a   1.000
_cell.length_b   1.000
_cell.length_c   1.000
_cell.angle_alpha   90.00
_cell.angle_beta   90.00
_cell.angle_gamma   90.00
#
_symmetry.space_group_name_H-M   'P 1'
#
loop_
_entity.id
_entity.type
_entity.pdbx_description
1 polymer ?
#
loop_
_entity_poly.entity_id
_entity_poly.type
_entity_poly.pdbx_seq_one_letter_code
_entity_poly.pdbx_strand_id
1 'polypeptide(L)'
;MKKLSIQTRLVLFHTAAMTLVVALVLGLLFSLSSQEILTSAQATLEERVSQGVEEVEYTQGRLEFDSELLSLENGVYLSVYQPGDSSMLYGRLPYGFAYTLPLSDGELRTVTAGGTDYSVLDLQFPVEGYGTLVMRGVVSLTAAERDFRATL
;
A
#
# COMPACT_ATOMS: atom_id res chain seq x y z
N MET A 1 7.66 -18.63 54.79
CA MET A 1 7.98 -18.71 53.39
C MET A 1 8.75 -20.00 53.11
N LYS A 2 8.17 -20.86 52.31
CA LYS A 2 8.89 -22.08 51.91
C LYS A 2 9.95 -21.69 50.87
N LYS A 3 11.19 -22.03 51.17
CA LYS A 3 12.26 -21.87 50.17
C LYS A 3 12.03 -22.86 49.06
N LEU A 4 12.02 -22.37 47.82
CA LEU A 4 11.95 -23.22 46.64
C LEU A 4 13.23 -24.07 46.54
N SER A 5 13.09 -25.34 46.20
CA SER A 5 14.24 -26.19 45.98
C SER A 5 15.09 -25.69 44.82
N ILE A 6 16.36 -26.02 44.79
CA ILE A 6 17.27 -25.61 43.70
C ILE A 6 16.74 -26.11 42.37
N GLN A 7 16.20 -27.33 42.32
CA GLN A 7 15.60 -27.88 41.10
C GLN A 7 14.40 -27.05 40.63
N THR A 8 13.52 -26.64 41.53
CA THR A 8 12.36 -25.82 41.22
C THR A 8 12.78 -24.46 40.70
N ARG A 9 13.79 -23.85 41.31
CA ARG A 9 14.35 -22.55 40.87
C ARG A 9 14.95 -22.67 39.47
N LEU A 10 15.69 -23.75 39.19
CA LEU A 10 16.28 -24.02 37.89
C LEU A 10 15.24 -24.21 36.83
N VAL A 11 14.17 -24.98 37.10
CA VAL A 11 13.07 -25.22 36.20
C VAL A 11 12.32 -23.91 35.89
N LEU A 12 12.05 -23.11 36.92
CA LEU A 12 11.38 -21.82 36.74
C LEU A 12 12.21 -20.85 35.92
N PHE A 13 13.51 -20.79 36.19
CA PHE A 13 14.43 -19.95 35.44
C PHE A 13 14.52 -20.40 33.97
N HIS A 14 14.64 -21.68 33.74
CA HIS A 14 14.69 -22.26 32.39
C HIS A 14 13.40 -22.01 31.63
N THR A 15 12.23 -22.20 32.26
CA THR A 15 10.92 -21.93 31.68
C THR A 15 10.76 -20.47 31.32
N ALA A 16 11.17 -19.55 32.21
CA ALA A 16 11.11 -18.11 31.95
C ALA A 16 12.01 -17.72 30.78
N ALA A 17 13.21 -18.28 30.69
CA ALA A 17 14.14 -18.04 29.59
C ALA A 17 13.56 -18.53 28.25
N MET A 18 13.00 -19.72 28.22
CA MET A 18 12.37 -20.27 27.01
C MET A 18 11.17 -19.44 26.56
N THR A 19 10.32 -19.04 27.51
CA THR A 19 9.17 -18.17 27.21
C THR A 19 9.62 -16.83 26.61
N LEU A 20 10.67 -16.24 27.17
CA LEU A 20 11.24 -15.00 26.66
C LEU A 20 11.75 -15.16 25.22
N VAL A 21 12.49 -16.23 24.95
CA VAL A 21 13.02 -16.50 23.58
C VAL A 21 11.89 -16.68 22.61
N VAL A 22 10.86 -17.45 22.95
CA VAL A 22 9.69 -17.67 22.09
C VAL A 22 8.96 -16.35 21.80
N ALA A 23 8.77 -15.52 22.82
CA ALA A 23 8.12 -14.20 22.67
C ALA A 23 8.93 -13.28 21.74
N LEU A 24 10.26 -13.28 21.85
CA LEU A 24 11.12 -12.49 20.97
C LEU A 24 11.05 -12.99 19.52
N VAL A 25 11.09 -14.30 19.31
CA VAL A 25 11.00 -14.88 17.97
C VAL A 25 9.65 -14.55 17.32
N LEU A 26 8.55 -14.71 18.07
CA LEU A 26 7.21 -14.37 17.57
C LEU A 26 7.07 -12.88 17.25
N GLY A 27 7.64 -12.01 18.08
CA GLY A 27 7.64 -10.57 17.84
C GLY A 27 8.42 -10.21 16.58
N LEU A 28 9.58 -10.82 16.36
CA LEU A 28 10.37 -10.62 15.15
C LEU A 28 9.62 -11.10 13.90
N LEU A 29 9.03 -12.27 13.96
CA LEU A 29 8.27 -12.82 12.83
C LEU A 29 7.08 -11.94 12.48
N PHE A 30 6.36 -11.44 13.48
CA PHE A 30 5.23 -10.53 13.27
C PHE A 30 5.70 -9.22 12.62
N SER A 31 6.80 -8.65 13.09
CA SER A 31 7.36 -7.40 12.56
C SER A 31 7.79 -7.57 11.10
N LEU A 32 8.50 -8.65 10.78
CA LEU A 32 8.92 -8.95 9.41
C LEU A 32 7.73 -9.17 8.48
N SER A 33 6.71 -9.88 8.95
CA SER A 33 5.49 -10.15 8.20
C SER A 33 4.75 -8.85 7.84
N SER A 34 4.64 -7.93 8.80
CA SER A 34 4.02 -6.62 8.58
C SER A 34 4.78 -5.78 7.55
N GLN A 35 6.11 -5.78 7.62
CA GLN A 35 6.95 -5.07 6.66
C GLN A 35 6.82 -5.66 5.25
N GLU A 36 6.74 -6.97 5.15
CA GLU A 36 6.59 -7.67 3.87
C GLU A 36 5.28 -7.31 3.18
N ILE A 37 4.17 -7.25 3.91
CA ILE A 37 2.87 -6.82 3.38
C ILE A 37 2.96 -5.40 2.85
N LEU A 38 3.57 -4.49 3.60
CA LEU A 38 3.72 -3.09 3.21
C LEU A 38 4.59 -2.96 1.97
N THR A 39 5.72 -3.66 1.93
CA THR A 39 6.65 -3.66 0.80
C THR A 39 5.99 -4.23 -0.46
N SER A 40 5.20 -5.28 -0.32
CA SER A 40 4.46 -5.89 -1.43
C SER A 40 3.41 -4.93 -1.99
N ALA A 41 2.68 -4.23 -1.13
CA ALA A 41 1.70 -3.22 -1.55
C ALA A 41 2.38 -2.06 -2.28
N GLN A 42 3.53 -1.60 -1.79
CA GLN A 42 4.32 -0.55 -2.44
C GLN A 42 4.79 -0.97 -3.83
N ALA A 43 5.35 -2.17 -3.95
CA ALA A 43 5.82 -2.69 -5.24
C ALA A 43 4.68 -2.80 -6.25
N THR A 44 3.52 -3.27 -5.82
CA THR A 44 2.33 -3.38 -6.65
C THR A 44 1.86 -2.01 -7.12
N LEU A 45 1.84 -1.01 -6.23
CA LEU A 45 1.48 0.37 -6.58
C LEU A 45 2.45 0.97 -7.58
N GLU A 46 3.74 0.86 -7.35
CA GLU A 46 4.77 1.40 -8.24
C GLU A 46 4.67 0.80 -9.63
N GLU A 47 4.52 -0.51 -9.72
CA GLU A 47 4.37 -1.21 -10.98
C GLU A 47 3.10 -0.76 -11.71
N ARG A 48 1.97 -0.72 -11.02
CA ARG A 48 0.68 -0.39 -11.63
C ARG A 48 0.62 1.07 -12.05
N VAL A 49 1.14 1.99 -11.25
CA VAL A 49 1.21 3.41 -11.58
C VAL A 49 2.11 3.62 -12.80
N SER A 50 3.26 2.96 -12.85
CA SER A 50 4.19 3.06 -13.99
C SER A 50 3.56 2.53 -15.28
N GLN A 51 2.81 1.44 -15.21
CA GLN A 51 2.06 0.92 -16.35
C GLN A 51 0.98 1.90 -16.80
N GLY A 52 0.26 2.48 -15.84
CA GLY A 52 -0.81 3.44 -16.12
C GLY A 52 -0.30 4.71 -16.83
N VAL A 53 0.89 5.16 -16.49
CA VAL A 53 1.52 6.33 -17.13
C VAL A 53 1.67 6.10 -18.64
N GLU A 54 2.03 4.90 -19.04
CA GLU A 54 2.20 4.55 -20.46
C GLU A 54 0.87 4.46 -21.23
N GLU A 55 -0.24 4.35 -20.52
CA GLU A 55 -1.58 4.23 -21.11
C GLU A 55 -2.26 5.59 -21.33
N VAL A 56 -1.60 6.70 -21.00
CA VAL A 56 -2.09 8.05 -21.22
C VAL A 56 -1.35 8.68 -22.40
N GLU A 57 -2.09 9.11 -23.40
CA GLU A 57 -1.54 9.73 -24.60
C GLU A 57 -2.28 11.02 -24.95
N TYR A 58 -1.58 11.94 -25.59
CA TYR A 58 -2.18 13.14 -26.15
C TYR A 58 -2.04 13.09 -27.68
N THR A 59 -3.16 12.87 -28.35
CA THR A 59 -3.20 12.68 -29.78
C THR A 59 -4.30 13.56 -30.40
N GLN A 60 -3.97 14.28 -31.45
CA GLN A 60 -4.93 15.11 -32.21
C GLN A 60 -5.67 16.13 -31.35
N GLY A 61 -4.98 16.73 -30.38
CA GLY A 61 -5.57 17.73 -29.49
C GLY A 61 -6.44 17.18 -28.39
N ARG A 62 -6.40 15.87 -28.16
CA ARG A 62 -7.17 15.19 -27.10
C ARG A 62 -6.28 14.33 -26.24
N LEU A 63 -6.56 14.33 -24.92
CA LEU A 63 -6.03 13.34 -24.01
C LEU A 63 -6.79 12.02 -24.22
N GLU A 64 -6.07 10.96 -24.46
CA GLU A 64 -6.63 9.62 -24.61
C GLU A 64 -6.18 8.76 -23.44
N PHE A 65 -7.15 8.10 -22.81
CA PHE A 65 -6.92 7.20 -21.68
C PHE A 65 -7.36 5.79 -22.09
N ASP A 66 -6.47 4.81 -21.88
CA ASP A 66 -6.83 3.42 -22.12
C ASP A 66 -7.84 2.95 -21.05
N SER A 67 -8.83 2.19 -21.51
CA SER A 67 -9.84 1.61 -20.61
C SER A 67 -9.24 0.67 -19.56
N GLU A 68 -8.04 0.15 -19.77
CA GLU A 68 -7.31 -0.67 -18.81
C GLU A 68 -6.99 0.09 -17.53
N LEU A 69 -6.97 1.43 -17.56
CA LEU A 69 -6.83 2.24 -16.36
C LEU A 69 -7.98 2.03 -15.37
N LEU A 70 -9.13 1.62 -15.84
CA LEU A 70 -10.29 1.30 -15.00
C LEU A 70 -10.25 -0.13 -14.47
N SER A 71 -9.33 -0.95 -14.96
CA SER A 71 -9.17 -2.33 -14.50
C SER A 71 -8.59 -2.38 -13.09
N LEU A 72 -9.15 -3.24 -12.25
CA LEU A 72 -8.69 -3.43 -10.86
C LEU A 72 -7.65 -4.55 -10.77
N GLU A 73 -6.65 -4.53 -11.62
CA GLU A 73 -5.56 -5.49 -11.52
C GLU A 73 -4.84 -5.35 -10.17
N ASN A 74 -4.67 -6.46 -9.48
CA ASN A 74 -4.03 -6.51 -8.16
C ASN A 74 -4.72 -5.63 -7.10
N GLY A 75 -5.98 -5.27 -7.32
CA GLY A 75 -6.74 -4.44 -6.41
C GLY A 75 -6.34 -2.97 -6.39
N VAL A 76 -5.58 -2.51 -7.36
CA VAL A 76 -5.13 -1.11 -7.45
C VAL A 76 -6.11 -0.27 -8.25
N TYR A 77 -6.56 0.83 -7.65
CA TYR A 77 -7.38 1.84 -8.32
C TYR A 77 -6.46 2.91 -8.90
N LEU A 78 -6.58 3.20 -10.19
CA LEU A 78 -5.82 4.25 -10.85
C LEU A 78 -6.71 5.44 -11.19
N SER A 79 -6.19 6.63 -10.99
CA SER A 79 -6.86 7.88 -11.35
C SER A 79 -5.85 8.92 -11.82
N VAL A 80 -6.28 9.78 -12.72
CA VAL A 80 -5.43 10.80 -13.34
C VAL A 80 -5.96 12.18 -12.97
N TYR A 81 -5.08 13.07 -12.55
CA TYR A 81 -5.42 14.40 -12.06
C TYR A 81 -4.66 15.48 -12.81
N GLN A 82 -5.30 16.63 -12.93
CA GLN A 82 -4.67 17.87 -13.39
C GLN A 82 -3.97 18.52 -12.20
N PRO A 83 -2.63 18.74 -12.25
CA PRO A 83 -1.90 19.23 -11.07
C PRO A 83 -2.28 20.67 -10.68
N GLY A 84 -2.76 21.50 -11.61
CA GLY A 84 -3.07 22.90 -11.33
C GLY A 84 -4.25 23.10 -10.40
N ASP A 85 -5.35 22.41 -10.64
CA ASP A 85 -6.59 22.54 -9.86
C ASP A 85 -6.98 21.26 -9.13
N SER A 86 -6.14 20.23 -9.20
CA SER A 86 -6.35 18.91 -8.60
C SER A 86 -7.65 18.23 -9.06
N SER A 87 -8.16 18.57 -10.25
CA SER A 87 -9.34 17.93 -10.80
C SER A 87 -9.04 16.56 -11.35
N MET A 88 -9.91 15.59 -11.08
CA MET A 88 -9.80 14.23 -11.61
C MET A 88 -10.26 14.20 -13.07
N LEU A 89 -9.38 13.80 -13.96
CA LEU A 89 -9.67 13.72 -15.39
C LEU A 89 -10.23 12.36 -15.80
N TYR A 90 -9.73 11.29 -15.18
CA TYR A 90 -10.09 9.93 -15.54
C TYR A 90 -9.71 8.98 -14.42
N GLY A 91 -10.36 7.84 -14.34
CA GLY A 91 -9.98 6.78 -13.43
C GLY A 91 -11.04 6.48 -12.37
N ARG A 92 -10.64 5.72 -11.36
CA ARG A 92 -11.51 5.23 -10.28
C ARG A 92 -10.83 5.41 -8.94
N LEU A 93 -11.65 5.67 -7.92
CA LEU A 93 -11.24 5.66 -6.52
C LEU A 93 -12.09 4.66 -5.74
N PRO A 94 -11.57 4.08 -4.64
CA PRO A 94 -12.37 3.23 -3.77
C PRO A 94 -13.59 3.97 -3.23
N TYR A 95 -14.67 3.23 -2.98
CA TYR A 95 -15.87 3.81 -2.38
C TYR A 95 -15.55 4.40 -1.00
N GLY A 96 -15.98 5.63 -0.76
CA GLY A 96 -15.71 6.35 0.48
C GLY A 96 -14.35 7.04 0.56
N PHE A 97 -13.51 6.87 -0.47
CA PHE A 97 -12.21 7.55 -0.53
C PHE A 97 -12.38 9.04 -0.84
N ALA A 98 -11.63 9.89 -0.14
CA ALA A 98 -11.75 11.34 -0.29
C ALA A 98 -11.16 11.85 -1.60
N TYR A 99 -11.97 12.50 -2.43
CA TYR A 99 -11.50 13.14 -3.68
C TYR A 99 -10.62 14.37 -3.43
N THR A 100 -10.70 14.91 -2.21
CA THR A 100 -9.99 16.14 -1.83
C THR A 100 -8.61 15.92 -1.26
N LEU A 101 -8.12 14.66 -1.25
CA LEU A 101 -6.78 14.37 -0.76
C LEU A 101 -5.75 15.11 -1.61
N PRO A 102 -4.87 15.95 -1.00
CA PRO A 102 -3.87 16.71 -1.75
C PRO A 102 -2.96 15.81 -2.57
N LEU A 103 -2.59 16.29 -3.76
CA LEU A 103 -1.65 15.60 -4.63
C LEU A 103 -0.22 15.74 -4.11
N SER A 104 0.59 14.71 -4.34
CA SER A 104 2.01 14.73 -4.05
C SER A 104 2.79 14.27 -5.29
N ASP A 105 4.12 14.14 -5.18
CA ASP A 105 4.95 13.64 -6.27
C ASP A 105 5.93 12.62 -5.74
N GLY A 106 5.69 11.36 -6.08
CA GLY A 106 6.55 10.26 -5.71
C GLY A 106 6.49 9.86 -4.24
N GLU A 107 5.62 10.45 -3.45
CA GLU A 107 5.49 10.16 -2.04
C GLU A 107 4.46 9.07 -1.80
N LEU A 108 4.88 8.01 -1.09
CA LEU A 108 3.98 6.95 -0.66
C LEU A 108 3.36 7.33 0.67
N ARG A 109 2.02 7.30 0.73
CA ARG A 109 1.27 7.67 1.92
C ARG A 109 0.33 6.56 2.33
N THR A 110 0.03 6.49 3.63
CA THR A 110 -1.04 5.63 4.16
C THR A 110 -2.19 6.52 4.58
N VAL A 111 -3.39 6.22 4.09
CA VAL A 111 -4.60 7.00 4.33
C VAL A 111 -5.70 6.07 4.81
N THR A 112 -6.41 6.48 5.87
CA THR A 112 -7.57 5.75 6.36
C THR A 112 -8.85 6.43 5.84
N ALA A 113 -9.68 5.67 5.17
CA ALA A 113 -10.95 6.15 4.65
C ALA A 113 -12.03 5.09 4.87
N GLY A 114 -13.15 5.48 5.48
CA GLY A 114 -14.26 4.56 5.73
C GLY A 114 -13.90 3.36 6.60
N GLY A 115 -12.93 3.50 7.50
CA GLY A 115 -12.47 2.43 8.37
C GLY A 115 -11.47 1.45 7.72
N THR A 116 -11.04 1.74 6.50
CA THR A 116 -10.07 0.92 5.76
C THR A 116 -8.79 1.71 5.53
N ASP A 117 -7.64 1.07 5.73
CA ASP A 117 -6.35 1.66 5.45
C ASP A 117 -5.96 1.42 3.99
N TYR A 118 -5.54 2.48 3.33
CA TYR A 118 -5.09 2.46 1.94
C TYR A 118 -3.68 2.96 1.83
N SER A 119 -2.92 2.37 0.92
CA SER A 119 -1.64 2.91 0.50
C SER A 119 -1.85 3.70 -0.79
N VAL A 120 -1.33 4.93 -0.84
CA VAL A 120 -1.53 5.87 -1.94
C VAL A 120 -0.17 6.31 -2.49
N LEU A 121 -0.02 6.22 -3.79
CA LEU A 121 1.16 6.73 -4.49
C LEU A 121 0.71 7.66 -5.61
N ASP A 122 1.18 8.91 -5.56
CA ASP A 122 0.98 9.88 -6.61
C ASP A 122 2.30 10.06 -7.37
N LEU A 123 2.24 10.07 -8.69
CA LEU A 123 3.40 10.25 -9.54
C LEU A 123 3.10 11.28 -10.63
N GLN A 124 3.89 12.35 -10.66
CA GLN A 124 3.84 13.32 -11.76
C GLN A 124 4.54 12.73 -12.97
N PHE A 125 3.94 12.90 -14.14
CA PHE A 125 4.52 12.41 -15.38
C PHE A 125 4.25 13.38 -16.53
N PRO A 126 5.18 13.51 -17.46
CA PRO A 126 4.98 14.35 -18.63
C PRO A 126 4.14 13.60 -19.67
N VAL A 127 3.22 14.34 -20.31
CA VAL A 127 2.49 13.85 -21.48
C VAL A 127 2.93 14.68 -22.67
N GLU A 128 3.52 14.04 -23.65
CA GLU A 128 4.08 14.70 -24.82
C GLU A 128 3.01 15.51 -25.56
N GLY A 129 3.27 16.79 -25.75
CA GLY A 129 2.36 17.71 -26.42
C GLY A 129 1.31 18.34 -25.54
N TYR A 130 1.14 17.86 -24.30
CA TYR A 130 0.12 18.39 -23.38
C TYR A 130 0.73 19.10 -22.16
N GLY A 131 1.62 18.43 -21.44
CA GLY A 131 2.22 18.94 -20.20
C GLY A 131 2.30 17.86 -19.14
N THR A 132 2.28 18.26 -17.88
CA THR A 132 2.42 17.33 -16.75
C THR A 132 1.07 16.98 -16.17
N LEU A 133 0.87 15.69 -15.89
CA LEU A 133 -0.28 15.15 -15.17
C LEU A 133 0.18 14.38 -13.94
N VAL A 134 -0.78 14.02 -13.07
CA VAL A 134 -0.51 13.20 -11.88
C VAL A 134 -1.31 11.92 -11.98
N MET A 135 -0.64 10.78 -11.84
CA MET A 135 -1.26 9.47 -11.73
C MET A 135 -1.30 9.07 -10.26
N ARG A 136 -2.48 8.76 -9.76
CA ARG A 136 -2.68 8.31 -8.37
C ARG A 136 -3.04 6.83 -8.37
N GLY A 137 -2.25 6.03 -7.66
CA GLY A 137 -2.57 4.64 -7.38
C GLY A 137 -3.01 4.48 -5.94
N VAL A 138 -4.09 3.73 -5.72
CA VAL A 138 -4.62 3.45 -4.38
C VAL A 138 -4.86 1.95 -4.24
N VAL A 139 -4.33 1.34 -3.21
CA VAL A 139 -4.54 -0.07 -2.91
C VAL A 139 -4.93 -0.23 -1.45
N SER A 140 -5.92 -1.09 -1.19
CA SER A 140 -6.32 -1.44 0.17
C SER A 140 -5.26 -2.32 0.81
N LEU A 141 -4.76 -1.94 1.97
CA LEU A 141 -3.83 -2.78 2.75
C LEU A 141 -4.52 -4.05 3.25
N THR A 142 -5.82 -3.98 3.49
CA THR A 142 -6.62 -5.15 3.88
C THR A 142 -6.67 -6.18 2.76
N ALA A 143 -6.81 -5.75 1.51
CA ALA A 143 -6.81 -6.66 0.35
C ALA A 143 -5.43 -7.31 0.17
N ALA A 144 -4.35 -6.54 0.30
CA ALA A 144 -2.98 -7.06 0.24
C ALA A 144 -2.73 -8.10 1.34
N GLU A 145 -3.23 -7.84 2.55
CA GLU A 145 -3.14 -8.76 3.67
C GLU A 145 -3.90 -10.07 3.40
N ARG A 146 -5.07 -9.99 2.81
CA ARG A 146 -5.87 -11.17 2.43
C ARG A 146 -5.15 -12.02 1.39
N ASP A 147 -4.57 -11.41 0.37
CA ASP A 147 -3.80 -12.10 -0.66
C ASP A 147 -2.59 -12.81 -0.07
N PHE A 148 -1.91 -12.18 0.87
CA PHE A 148 -0.79 -12.78 1.57
C PHE A 148 -1.22 -14.02 2.36
N ARG A 149 -2.34 -13.97 3.07
CA ARG A 149 -2.89 -15.12 3.81
C ARG A 149 -3.33 -16.25 2.90
N ALA A 150 -3.88 -15.92 1.74
CA ALA A 150 -4.32 -16.93 0.77
C ALA A 150 -3.15 -17.68 0.15
N THR A 151 -1.96 -17.08 0.09
CA THR A 151 -0.74 -17.70 -0.44
C THR A 151 -0.08 -18.66 0.55
N LEU A 152 -0.35 -18.51 1.84
CA LEU A 152 0.14 -19.38 2.88
C LEU A 152 -0.75 -20.61 3.06
#